data_73135b600faac9973ab8cc0740079e27
#
_entry.id   73135b600faac9973ab8cc0740079e27
#
_cell.length_a   1.000
_cell.length_b   1.000
_cell.length_c   1.000
_cell.angle_alpha   90.00
_cell.angle_beta   90.00
_cell.angle_gamma   90.00
#
_symmetry.space_group_name_H-M   'P 1'
#
loop_
_entity.id
_entity.type
_entity.pdbx_description
1 polymer ?
#
loop_
_entity_poly.entity_id
_entity_poly.type
_entity_poly.pdbx_seq_one_letter_code
_entity_poly.pdbx_strand_id
1 'polypeptide(L)'
;MRLKSLLVCAAILAFSGAARADVIHQTSFGGVAIDGYDAVAYFTQSAAIEGDDAFESDWNGATWRFASAANKALFDADPEKYAPQYGGYCAYAAARNYIAGTDPEAWSVVDGKLYLNYSKGIRSSWESDVPGQIAQGDRNWPGLRAQLED
;
A
#
# COMPACT_ATOMS: atom_id res chain seq x y z
N MET A 1 -5.59 25.07 62.80
CA MET A 1 -4.89 23.97 62.10
C MET A 1 -5.41 23.91 60.66
N ARG A 2 -4.63 24.45 59.70
CA ARG A 2 -5.08 24.50 58.28
C ARG A 2 -4.45 23.32 57.56
N LEU A 3 -5.29 22.40 57.11
CA LEU A 3 -4.89 21.25 56.26
C LEU A 3 -4.67 21.76 54.84
N LYS A 4 -3.41 21.68 54.36
CA LYS A 4 -3.08 21.96 52.96
C LYS A 4 -3.28 20.70 52.16
N SER A 5 -4.34 20.68 51.34
CA SER A 5 -4.56 19.66 50.32
C SER A 5 -3.51 19.82 49.22
N LEU A 6 -2.61 18.86 49.07
CA LEU A 6 -1.77 18.74 47.88
C LEU A 6 -2.58 18.06 46.76
N LEU A 7 -2.89 18.83 45.73
CA LEU A 7 -3.36 18.32 44.46
C LEU A 7 -2.16 17.76 43.71
N VAL A 8 -2.09 16.45 43.63
CA VAL A 8 -1.16 15.75 42.72
C VAL A 8 -1.80 15.73 41.36
N CYS A 9 -1.36 16.61 40.47
CA CYS A 9 -1.69 16.52 39.04
C CYS A 9 -0.88 15.36 38.41
N ALA A 10 -1.51 14.21 38.23
CA ALA A 10 -0.95 13.16 37.41
C ALA A 10 -1.04 13.58 35.94
N ALA A 11 0.08 14.01 35.36
CA ALA A 11 0.19 14.22 33.93
C ALA A 11 0.15 12.85 33.22
N ILE A 12 -0.98 12.54 32.61
CA ILE A 12 -1.11 11.41 31.71
C ILE A 12 -0.40 11.79 30.42
N LEU A 13 0.83 11.33 30.26
CA LEU A 13 1.54 11.33 28.98
C LEU A 13 0.81 10.35 28.05
N ALA A 14 -0.11 10.88 27.24
CA ALA A 14 -0.64 10.15 26.12
C ALA A 14 0.51 9.96 25.10
N PHE A 15 1.12 8.79 25.09
CA PHE A 15 1.94 8.35 23.99
C PHE A 15 0.99 8.15 22.79
N SER A 16 0.83 9.20 22.00
CA SER A 16 0.34 9.06 20.63
C SER A 16 1.43 8.34 19.85
N GLY A 17 1.37 7.01 19.85
CA GLY A 17 2.08 6.22 18.88
C GLY A 17 1.56 6.66 17.50
N ALA A 18 2.32 7.48 16.78
CA ALA A 18 2.05 7.72 15.38
C ALA A 18 2.06 6.34 14.70
N ALA A 19 0.88 5.89 14.23
CA ALA A 19 0.82 4.71 13.39
C ALA A 19 1.74 4.99 12.20
N ARG A 20 2.83 4.21 12.07
CA ARG A 20 3.72 4.33 10.91
C ARG A 20 2.88 4.03 9.68
N ALA A 21 2.87 4.97 8.75
CA ALA A 21 2.24 4.75 7.45
C ALA A 21 2.95 3.60 6.74
N ASP A 22 2.19 2.74 6.06
CA ASP A 22 2.77 1.71 5.21
C ASP A 22 3.56 2.39 4.08
N VAL A 23 4.71 1.81 3.72
CA VAL A 23 5.51 2.34 2.62
C VAL A 23 4.82 1.98 1.31
N ILE A 24 4.48 2.99 0.53
CA ILE A 24 3.80 2.87 -0.76
C ILE A 24 4.77 3.24 -1.88
N HIS A 25 4.84 2.41 -2.93
CA HIS A 25 5.56 2.73 -4.15
C HIS A 25 4.92 3.92 -4.86
N GLN A 26 5.69 4.97 -5.06
CA GLN A 26 5.24 6.24 -5.59
C GLN A 26 6.08 6.65 -6.79
N THR A 27 5.49 7.44 -7.68
CA THR A 27 6.26 8.11 -8.74
C THR A 27 7.32 9.04 -8.13
N SER A 28 8.45 9.18 -8.81
CA SER A 28 9.56 10.03 -8.38
C SER A 28 9.18 11.51 -8.26
N PHE A 29 8.10 11.93 -8.92
CA PHE A 29 7.56 13.28 -8.87
C PHE A 29 6.09 13.23 -8.43
N GLY A 30 5.77 13.93 -7.33
CA GLY A 30 4.41 14.16 -6.88
C GLY A 30 3.84 13.13 -5.91
N GLY A 31 4.55 12.08 -5.55
CA GLY A 31 4.10 11.13 -4.52
C GLY A 31 2.83 10.36 -4.90
N VAL A 32 2.62 10.09 -6.19
CA VAL A 32 1.43 9.39 -6.69
C VAL A 32 1.66 7.87 -6.64
N ALA A 33 0.74 7.17 -5.98
CA ALA A 33 0.79 5.73 -5.83
C ALA A 33 0.56 5.01 -7.15
N ILE A 34 1.26 3.90 -7.38
CA ILE A 34 1.10 2.98 -8.52
C ILE A 34 0.98 3.69 -9.87
N ASP A 35 1.84 4.68 -10.11
CA ASP A 35 1.89 5.47 -11.35
C ASP A 35 0.56 6.14 -11.72
N GLY A 36 -0.33 6.40 -10.75
CA GLY A 36 -1.61 7.05 -10.96
C GLY A 36 -2.72 6.14 -11.48
N TYR A 37 -2.51 4.83 -11.50
CA TYR A 37 -3.55 3.88 -11.87
C TYR A 37 -4.58 3.71 -10.74
N ASP A 38 -5.82 3.39 -11.13
CA ASP A 38 -6.95 3.21 -10.23
C ASP A 38 -6.88 1.85 -9.53
N ALA A 39 -6.55 1.84 -8.23
CA ALA A 39 -6.44 0.61 -7.45
C ALA A 39 -7.75 -0.20 -7.37
N VAL A 40 -8.90 0.46 -7.43
CA VAL A 40 -10.23 -0.17 -7.37
C VAL A 40 -10.58 -0.88 -8.67
N ALA A 41 -10.15 -0.33 -9.82
CA ALA A 41 -10.49 -0.86 -11.14
C ALA A 41 -9.98 -2.29 -11.36
N TYR A 42 -8.87 -2.68 -10.76
CA TYR A 42 -8.38 -4.06 -10.82
C TYR A 42 -9.39 -5.07 -10.28
N PHE A 43 -10.14 -4.70 -9.25
CA PHE A 43 -11.13 -5.56 -8.61
C PHE A 43 -12.52 -5.47 -9.26
N THR A 44 -12.95 -4.27 -9.62
CA THR A 44 -14.32 -4.03 -10.11
C THR A 44 -14.45 -4.15 -11.62
N GLN A 45 -13.38 -3.88 -12.36
CA GLN A 45 -13.37 -3.87 -13.83
C GLN A 45 -12.41 -4.89 -14.43
N SER A 46 -11.61 -5.59 -13.60
CA SER A 46 -10.59 -6.55 -14.03
C SER A 46 -9.64 -5.98 -15.08
N ALA A 47 -9.21 -4.74 -14.87
CA ALA A 47 -8.38 -4.00 -15.81
C ALA A 47 -7.47 -3.01 -15.09
N ALA A 48 -6.29 -2.76 -15.67
CA ALA A 48 -5.45 -1.64 -15.31
C ALA A 48 -6.00 -0.39 -16.01
N ILE A 49 -6.50 0.56 -15.22
CA ILE A 49 -7.11 1.81 -15.72
C ILE A 49 -6.40 2.98 -15.07
N GLU A 50 -5.97 3.94 -15.88
CA GLU A 50 -5.41 5.19 -15.38
C GLU A 50 -6.47 5.97 -14.60
N GLY A 51 -6.08 6.51 -13.45
CA GLY A 51 -6.89 7.44 -12.68
C GLY A 51 -6.81 8.86 -13.25
N ASP A 52 -7.69 9.70 -12.75
CA ASP A 52 -7.78 11.12 -13.10
C ASP A 52 -7.45 11.96 -11.85
N ASP A 53 -6.73 13.06 -12.02
CA ASP A 53 -6.39 13.98 -10.92
C ASP A 53 -7.61 14.73 -10.35
N ALA A 54 -8.76 14.66 -11.02
CA ALA A 54 -10.04 15.12 -10.49
C ALA A 54 -10.57 14.22 -9.36
N PHE A 55 -10.09 12.97 -9.25
CA PHE A 55 -10.52 11.99 -8.23
C PHE A 55 -9.31 11.45 -7.48
N GLU A 56 -8.89 12.14 -6.43
CA GLU A 56 -7.73 11.80 -5.62
C GLU A 56 -8.11 11.55 -4.16
N SER A 57 -7.36 10.66 -3.52
CA SER A 57 -7.37 10.44 -2.07
C SER A 57 -5.94 10.32 -1.55
N ASP A 58 -5.67 10.91 -0.39
CA ASP A 58 -4.41 10.74 0.32
C ASP A 58 -4.54 9.61 1.34
N TRP A 59 -3.68 8.61 1.22
CA TRP A 59 -3.65 7.49 2.15
C TRP A 59 -2.24 6.90 2.26
N ASN A 60 -1.82 6.60 3.48
CA ASN A 60 -0.49 6.07 3.79
C ASN A 60 0.68 6.83 3.14
N GLY A 61 0.59 8.16 3.16
CA GLY A 61 1.66 9.03 2.67
C GLY A 61 1.78 9.12 1.15
N ALA A 62 0.79 8.65 0.40
CA ALA A 62 0.74 8.73 -1.06
C ALA A 62 -0.59 9.29 -1.54
N THR A 63 -0.58 9.90 -2.71
CA THR A 63 -1.79 10.33 -3.42
C THR A 63 -2.25 9.22 -4.36
N TRP A 64 -3.49 8.79 -4.21
CA TRP A 64 -4.12 7.74 -5.03
C TRP A 64 -5.09 8.38 -6.00
N ARG A 65 -5.05 7.95 -7.27
CA ARG A 65 -5.93 8.46 -8.34
C ARG A 65 -6.95 7.41 -8.76
N PHE A 66 -8.15 7.87 -9.08
CA PHE A 66 -9.27 7.01 -9.48
C PHE A 66 -9.88 7.49 -10.78
N ALA A 67 -10.42 6.57 -11.58
CA ALA A 67 -11.06 6.87 -12.84
C ALA A 67 -12.47 7.48 -12.68
N SER A 68 -13.05 7.37 -11.46
CA SER A 68 -14.41 7.86 -11.19
C SER A 68 -14.59 8.22 -9.72
N ALA A 69 -15.60 9.04 -9.43
CA ALA A 69 -16.02 9.34 -8.07
C ALA A 69 -16.49 8.07 -7.32
N ALA A 70 -17.11 7.12 -8.01
CA ALA A 70 -17.56 5.86 -7.42
C ALA A 70 -16.37 5.00 -6.95
N ASN A 71 -15.33 4.86 -7.75
CA ASN A 71 -14.12 4.12 -7.37
C ASN A 71 -13.39 4.80 -6.21
N LYS A 72 -13.28 6.13 -6.24
CA LYS A 72 -12.73 6.90 -5.12
C LYS A 72 -13.49 6.61 -3.82
N ALA A 73 -14.82 6.62 -3.85
CA ALA A 73 -15.65 6.36 -2.67
C ALA A 73 -15.46 4.95 -2.13
N LEU A 74 -15.30 3.94 -2.99
CA LEU A 74 -15.01 2.56 -2.57
C LEU A 74 -13.65 2.46 -1.88
N PHE A 75 -12.63 3.12 -2.41
CA PHE A 75 -11.31 3.17 -1.79
C PHE A 75 -11.34 3.87 -0.43
N ASP A 76 -11.98 5.04 -0.35
CA ASP A 76 -12.08 5.81 0.90
C ASP A 76 -12.78 5.03 2.02
N ALA A 77 -13.73 4.17 1.67
CA ALA A 77 -14.45 3.33 2.63
C ALA A 77 -13.59 2.17 3.18
N ASP A 78 -12.68 1.62 2.37
CA ASP A 78 -11.81 0.49 2.76
C ASP A 78 -10.54 0.48 1.90
N PRO A 79 -9.57 1.37 2.16
CA PRO A 79 -8.38 1.47 1.35
C PRO A 79 -7.50 0.21 1.41
N GLU A 80 -7.44 -0.48 2.54
CA GLU A 80 -6.63 -1.70 2.69
C GLU A 80 -7.10 -2.83 1.77
N LYS A 81 -8.39 -2.89 1.47
CA LYS A 81 -8.96 -3.87 0.55
C LYS A 81 -8.42 -3.72 -0.87
N TYR A 82 -8.20 -2.49 -1.31
CA TYR A 82 -7.84 -2.16 -2.69
C TYR A 82 -6.37 -1.86 -2.91
N ALA A 83 -5.66 -1.45 -1.86
CA ALA A 83 -4.23 -1.19 -1.96
C ALA A 83 -3.45 -2.47 -2.33
N PRO A 84 -2.44 -2.38 -3.20
CA PRO A 84 -1.64 -3.53 -3.57
C PRO A 84 -0.82 -4.04 -2.38
N GLN A 85 -0.54 -5.33 -2.38
CA GLN A 85 0.37 -5.96 -1.43
C GLN A 85 1.79 -5.40 -1.61
N TYR A 86 2.60 -5.48 -0.56
CA TYR A 86 3.99 -5.00 -0.57
C TYR A 86 4.12 -3.51 -0.94
N GLY A 87 3.16 -2.69 -0.54
CA GLY A 87 3.14 -1.26 -0.86
C GLY A 87 3.08 -0.94 -2.35
N GLY A 88 2.75 -1.89 -3.20
CA GLY A 88 2.79 -1.73 -4.67
C GLY A 88 4.16 -1.97 -5.28
N TYR A 89 5.15 -2.43 -4.50
CA TYR A 89 6.41 -2.92 -5.02
C TYR A 89 6.27 -4.31 -5.65
N CYS A 90 7.26 -4.70 -6.45
CA CYS A 90 7.24 -5.94 -7.20
C CYS A 90 7.14 -7.17 -6.30
N ALA A 91 6.07 -7.96 -6.47
CA ALA A 91 5.81 -9.17 -5.70
C ALA A 91 6.87 -10.25 -5.94
N TYR A 92 7.39 -10.38 -7.17
CA TYR A 92 8.47 -11.30 -7.51
C TYR A 92 9.77 -10.93 -6.79
N ALA A 93 10.09 -9.64 -6.73
CA ALA A 93 11.25 -9.13 -6.01
C ALA A 93 11.11 -9.34 -4.50
N ALA A 94 9.94 -9.05 -3.93
CA ALA A 94 9.65 -9.27 -2.51
C ALA A 94 9.87 -10.74 -2.11
N ALA A 95 9.44 -11.69 -2.93
CA ALA A 95 9.68 -13.12 -2.72
C ALA A 95 11.17 -13.50 -2.71
N ARG A 96 12.04 -12.67 -3.28
CA ARG A 96 13.50 -12.83 -3.35
C ARG A 96 14.26 -11.89 -2.43
N ASN A 97 13.55 -11.26 -1.52
CA ASN A 97 14.10 -10.36 -0.50
C ASN A 97 14.82 -9.12 -1.08
N TYR A 98 14.26 -8.52 -2.13
CA TYR A 98 14.70 -7.20 -2.61
C TYR A 98 13.53 -6.35 -3.09
N ILE A 99 13.79 -5.05 -3.30
CA ILE A 99 12.81 -4.05 -3.73
C ILE A 99 12.99 -3.76 -5.21
N ALA A 100 11.90 -3.73 -5.95
CA ALA A 100 11.86 -3.26 -7.33
C ALA A 100 10.53 -2.52 -7.58
N GLY A 101 10.56 -1.59 -8.52
CA GLY A 101 9.36 -0.91 -9.01
C GLY A 101 8.44 -1.84 -9.77
N THR A 102 7.30 -1.33 -10.21
CA THR A 102 6.26 -2.11 -10.87
C THR A 102 5.72 -1.42 -12.10
N ASP A 103 5.20 -2.24 -12.99
CA ASP A 103 4.36 -1.83 -14.11
C ASP A 103 2.88 -2.06 -13.70
N PRO A 104 2.04 -1.03 -13.65
CA PRO A 104 0.62 -1.19 -13.30
C PRO A 104 -0.16 -2.16 -14.18
N GLU A 105 0.32 -2.43 -15.39
CA GLU A 105 -0.28 -3.44 -16.27
C GLU A 105 0.17 -4.87 -15.99
N ALA A 106 1.20 -5.06 -15.16
CA ALA A 106 1.70 -6.36 -14.74
C ALA A 106 1.06 -6.78 -13.40
N TRP A 107 -0.24 -6.93 -13.38
CA TRP A 107 -1.04 -7.16 -12.17
C TRP A 107 -1.67 -8.54 -12.09
N SER A 108 -1.95 -8.99 -10.88
CA SER A 108 -2.74 -10.19 -10.58
C SER A 108 -3.57 -9.94 -9.32
N VAL A 109 -4.81 -10.41 -9.31
CA VAL A 109 -5.65 -10.47 -8.11
C VAL A 109 -5.76 -11.93 -7.69
N VAL A 110 -5.31 -12.24 -6.48
CA VAL A 110 -5.31 -13.60 -5.91
C VAL A 110 -5.92 -13.54 -4.52
N ASP A 111 -6.96 -14.32 -4.29
CA ASP A 111 -7.68 -14.37 -3.00
C ASP A 111 -8.09 -12.98 -2.48
N GLY A 112 -8.58 -12.12 -3.40
CA GLY A 112 -9.03 -10.77 -3.07
C GLY A 112 -7.90 -9.76 -2.79
N LYS A 113 -6.66 -10.08 -3.11
CA LYS A 113 -5.49 -9.21 -2.92
C LYS A 113 -4.84 -8.88 -4.25
N LEU A 114 -4.43 -7.62 -4.40
CA LEU A 114 -3.74 -7.11 -5.59
C LEU A 114 -2.23 -7.28 -5.44
N TYR A 115 -1.60 -7.88 -6.46
CA TYR A 115 -0.15 -8.01 -6.58
C TYR A 115 0.31 -7.35 -7.87
N LEU A 116 1.34 -6.52 -7.78
CA LEU A 116 1.98 -5.89 -8.94
C LEU A 116 3.38 -6.48 -9.15
N ASN A 117 3.82 -6.52 -10.40
CA ASN A 117 5.13 -7.02 -10.78
C ASN A 117 5.87 -6.01 -11.67
N TYR A 118 7.17 -6.17 -11.80
CA TYR A 118 8.04 -5.28 -12.56
C TYR A 118 7.68 -5.17 -14.05
N SER A 119 7.26 -6.29 -14.64
CA SER A 119 6.86 -6.40 -16.04
C SER A 119 5.92 -7.58 -16.25
N LYS A 120 5.28 -7.65 -17.41
CA LYS A 120 4.42 -8.80 -17.79
C LYS A 120 5.22 -10.11 -17.82
N GLY A 121 6.49 -10.09 -18.23
CA GLY A 121 7.38 -11.25 -18.18
C GLY A 121 7.69 -11.71 -16.76
N ILE A 122 7.98 -10.78 -15.87
CA ILE A 122 8.20 -11.07 -14.44
C ILE A 122 6.91 -11.55 -13.77
N ARG A 123 5.75 -10.96 -14.11
CA ARG A 123 4.46 -11.47 -13.67
C ARG A 123 4.27 -12.94 -14.05
N SER A 124 4.57 -13.31 -15.30
CA SER A 124 4.49 -14.72 -15.74
C SER A 124 5.39 -15.65 -14.92
N SER A 125 6.60 -15.21 -14.58
CA SER A 125 7.50 -15.95 -13.70
C SER A 125 6.95 -16.08 -12.27
N TRP A 126 6.32 -15.04 -11.75
CA TRP A 126 5.67 -15.04 -10.44
C TRP A 126 4.45 -15.99 -10.44
N GLU A 127 3.67 -15.98 -11.50
CA GLU A 127 2.48 -16.84 -11.66
C GLU A 127 2.80 -18.33 -11.79
N SER A 128 4.06 -18.71 -12.04
CA SER A 128 4.48 -20.12 -12.12
C SER A 128 4.37 -20.87 -10.78
N ASP A 129 4.40 -20.16 -9.65
CA ASP A 129 4.25 -20.71 -8.29
C ASP A 129 3.67 -19.65 -7.34
N VAL A 130 2.44 -19.24 -7.56
CA VAL A 130 1.79 -18.18 -6.78
C VAL A 130 1.82 -18.43 -5.28
N PRO A 131 1.47 -19.64 -4.76
CA PRO A 131 1.50 -19.88 -3.31
C PRO A 131 2.90 -19.73 -2.71
N GLY A 132 3.92 -20.24 -3.38
CA GLY A 132 5.32 -20.14 -2.93
C GLY A 132 5.83 -18.71 -2.98
N GLN A 133 5.52 -17.97 -4.03
CA GLN A 133 5.90 -16.56 -4.17
C GLN A 133 5.26 -15.69 -3.08
N ILE A 134 3.97 -15.87 -2.81
CA ILE A 134 3.26 -15.13 -1.76
C ILE A 134 3.83 -15.48 -0.38
N ALA A 135 4.03 -16.75 -0.07
CA ALA A 135 4.60 -17.17 1.22
C ALA A 135 5.99 -16.57 1.48
N GLN A 136 6.84 -16.50 0.46
CA GLN A 136 8.16 -15.89 0.57
C GLN A 136 8.07 -14.36 0.68
N GLY A 137 7.23 -13.72 -0.14
CA GLY A 137 7.00 -12.28 -0.10
C GLY A 137 6.50 -11.81 1.26
N ASP A 138 5.51 -12.49 1.81
CA ASP A 138 4.95 -12.19 3.14
C ASP A 138 5.98 -12.33 4.25
N ARG A 139 6.89 -13.29 4.14
CA ARG A 139 8.00 -13.49 5.09
C ARG A 139 9.03 -12.37 5.03
N ASN A 140 9.37 -11.93 3.81
CA ASN A 140 10.42 -10.96 3.57
C ASN A 140 9.95 -9.52 3.76
N TRP A 141 8.68 -9.25 3.50
CA TRP A 141 8.15 -7.88 3.45
C TRP A 141 8.39 -7.05 4.72
N PRO A 142 8.22 -7.56 5.95
CA PRO A 142 8.48 -6.74 7.15
C PRO A 142 9.92 -6.18 7.19
N GLY A 143 10.92 -6.95 6.80
CA GLY A 143 12.31 -6.51 6.75
C GLY A 143 12.57 -5.54 5.59
N LEU A 144 11.99 -5.78 4.42
CA LEU A 144 12.08 -4.90 3.27
C LEU A 144 11.42 -3.54 3.54
N ARG A 145 10.26 -3.55 4.14
CA ARG A 145 9.54 -2.35 4.56
C ARG A 145 10.39 -1.51 5.52
N ALA A 146 11.00 -2.13 6.52
CA ALA A 146 11.88 -1.43 7.46
C ALA A 146 13.05 -0.72 6.76
N GLN A 147 13.63 -1.32 5.71
CA GLN A 147 14.70 -0.69 4.91
C GLN A 147 14.21 0.54 4.10
N LEU A 148 12.94 0.59 3.74
CA LEU A 148 12.35 1.73 3.02
C LEU A 148 12.02 2.91 3.96
N GLU A 149 11.89 2.65 5.26
CA GLU A 149 11.56 3.64 6.28
C GLU A 149 12.82 4.32 6.88
N ASP A 150 14.02 3.81 6.61
CA ASP A 150 15.32 4.34 7.06
C ASP A 150 15.84 5.45 6.12
#